data_a879f7041c30626d3f39ebebed1d8bd4
#
_entry.id   a879f7041c30626d3f39ebebed1d8bd4
#
_cell.length_a   1.000
_cell.length_b   1.000
_cell.length_c   1.000
_cell.angle_alpha   90.00
_cell.angle_beta   90.00
_cell.angle_gamma   90.00
#
_symmetry.space_group_name_H-M   'P 1'
#
loop_
_entity.id
_entity.type
_entity.pdbx_description
1 polymer ?
#
loop_
_entity_poly.entity_id
_entity_poly.type
_entity_poly.pdbx_seq_one_letter_code
_entity_poly.pdbx_strand_id
1 'polypeptide(L)'
;MIEEVVVEGQVYQLVENYKSGFDKKVFTERYSDILAKYDFIVGDWGYDQLRLKGFFDDQNPKATFDTKVAAIDDYLLEYCNFGCAYFIVKRIVK
;
A
#
# COMPACT_ATOMS: atom_id res chain seq x y z
N MET A 1 -12.31 -6.13 -13.35
CA MET A 1 -11.05 -6.77 -13.67
C MET A 1 -10.02 -6.40 -12.59
N ILE A 2 -9.29 -7.39 -12.08
CA ILE A 2 -8.32 -7.16 -11.02
C ILE A 2 -6.96 -6.87 -11.65
N GLU A 3 -6.36 -5.76 -11.27
CA GLU A 3 -5.05 -5.38 -11.79
C GLU A 3 -3.96 -5.92 -10.87
N GLU A 4 -2.98 -6.61 -11.46
CA GLU A 4 -1.82 -7.13 -10.75
C GLU A 4 -0.57 -6.41 -11.17
N VAL A 5 0.35 -6.22 -10.22
CA VAL A 5 1.63 -5.58 -10.46
C VAL A 5 2.73 -6.48 -9.91
N VAL A 6 3.76 -6.69 -10.71
CA VAL A 6 4.93 -7.45 -10.29
C VAL A 6 6.09 -6.49 -10.06
N VAL A 7 6.68 -6.55 -8.87
CA VAL A 7 7.84 -5.72 -8.54
C VAL A 7 8.80 -6.55 -7.69
N GLU A 8 10.06 -6.62 -8.12
CA GLU A 8 11.14 -7.35 -7.44
C GLU A 8 10.73 -8.77 -7.06
N GLY A 9 10.06 -9.46 -7.98
CA GLY A 9 9.67 -10.85 -7.78
C GLY A 9 8.41 -11.04 -6.93
N GLN A 10 7.84 -9.96 -6.41
CA GLN A 10 6.60 -10.01 -5.63
C GLN A 10 5.42 -9.62 -6.49
N VAL A 11 4.28 -10.30 -6.30
CA VAL A 11 3.06 -9.99 -7.02
C VAL A 11 2.10 -9.29 -6.08
N TYR A 12 1.58 -8.16 -6.52
CA TYR A 12 0.61 -7.38 -5.76
C TYR A 12 -0.67 -7.21 -6.57
N GLN A 13 -1.79 -7.21 -5.87
CA GLN A 13 -3.10 -6.97 -6.46
C GLN A 13 -3.58 -5.59 -6.04
N LEU A 14 -3.98 -4.77 -7.00
CA LEU A 14 -4.52 -3.44 -6.71
C LEU A 14 -5.93 -3.60 -6.15
N VAL A 15 -6.12 -3.26 -4.88
CA VAL A 15 -7.40 -3.41 -4.20
C VAL A 15 -8.19 -2.13 -4.19
N GLU A 16 -7.50 -0.98 -4.14
CA GLU A 16 -8.16 0.31 -4.17
C GLU A 16 -7.29 1.33 -4.88
N ASN A 17 -7.92 2.19 -5.68
CA ASN A 17 -7.21 3.20 -6.46
C ASN A 17 -8.05 4.48 -6.45
N TYR A 18 -7.77 5.37 -5.49
CA TYR A 18 -8.54 6.58 -5.29
C TYR A 18 -7.89 7.75 -6.00
N LYS A 19 -8.67 8.47 -6.81
CA LYS A 19 -8.21 9.60 -7.61
C LYS A 19 -7.04 9.23 -8.51
N SER A 20 -7.05 8.01 -9.03
CA SER A 20 -5.99 7.49 -9.90
C SER A 20 -4.61 7.61 -9.25
N GLY A 21 -4.54 7.32 -7.96
CA GLY A 21 -3.29 7.45 -7.21
C GLY A 21 -2.24 6.43 -7.58
N PHE A 22 -2.64 5.31 -8.19
CA PHE A 22 -1.68 4.26 -8.53
C PHE A 22 -0.92 4.62 -9.80
N ASP A 23 0.41 4.65 -9.70
CA ASP A 23 1.33 4.85 -10.81
C ASP A 23 2.37 3.74 -10.72
N LYS A 24 2.33 2.80 -11.65
CA LYS A 24 3.19 1.63 -11.62
C LYS A 24 4.68 2.01 -11.63
N LYS A 25 5.04 2.99 -12.44
CA LYS A 25 6.44 3.42 -12.56
C LYS A 25 6.94 3.98 -11.23
N VAL A 26 6.18 4.88 -10.63
CA VAL A 26 6.57 5.53 -9.38
C VAL A 26 6.52 4.52 -8.24
N PHE A 27 5.52 3.64 -8.23
CA PHE A 27 5.44 2.58 -7.23
C PHE A 27 6.70 1.71 -7.28
N THR A 28 7.11 1.30 -8.47
CA THR A 28 8.31 0.48 -8.65
C THR A 28 9.57 1.21 -8.18
N GLU A 29 9.66 2.50 -8.48
CA GLU A 29 10.82 3.32 -8.10
C GLU A 29 10.91 3.51 -6.58
N ARG A 30 9.77 3.61 -5.92
CA ARG A 30 9.73 3.83 -4.47
C ARG A 30 9.73 2.54 -3.67
N TYR A 31 9.49 1.42 -4.34
CA TYR A 31 9.42 0.13 -3.67
C TYR A 31 10.78 -0.25 -3.09
N SER A 32 10.76 -0.81 -1.89
CA SER A 32 11.95 -1.32 -1.22
C SER A 32 11.67 -2.75 -0.75
N ASP A 33 12.68 -3.59 -0.71
CA ASP A 33 12.54 -4.98 -0.30
C ASP A 33 12.07 -5.13 1.16
N ILE A 34 12.23 -4.10 1.99
CA ILE A 34 11.68 -4.13 3.34
C ILE A 34 10.16 -4.17 3.34
N LEU A 35 9.53 -3.73 2.24
CA LEU A 35 8.08 -3.77 2.12
C LEU A 35 7.57 -5.17 1.79
N ALA A 36 8.44 -6.07 1.34
CA ALA A 36 8.02 -7.41 0.93
C ALA A 36 7.48 -8.24 2.10
N LYS A 37 7.80 -7.88 3.33
CA LYS A 37 7.31 -8.59 4.52
C LYS A 37 5.87 -8.25 4.88
N TYR A 38 5.34 -7.16 4.33
CA TYR A 38 4.00 -6.70 4.66
C TYR A 38 2.97 -7.32 3.72
N ASP A 39 1.76 -7.51 4.24
CA ASP A 39 0.67 -8.11 3.46
C ASP A 39 -0.03 -7.08 2.58
N PHE A 40 0.01 -5.80 2.98
CA PHE A 40 -0.60 -4.70 2.24
C PHE A 40 0.37 -3.53 2.17
N ILE A 41 0.30 -2.77 1.09
CA ILE A 41 1.05 -1.53 0.96
C ILE A 41 0.06 -0.43 0.57
N VAL A 42 0.07 0.66 1.33
CA VAL A 42 -0.71 1.86 1.03
C VAL A 42 0.24 2.88 0.44
N GLY A 43 -0.11 3.42 -0.73
CA GLY A 43 0.63 4.52 -1.33
C GLY A 43 -0.23 5.77 -1.30
N ASP A 44 0.31 6.86 -0.76
CA ASP A 44 -0.40 8.14 -0.73
C ASP A 44 0.49 9.25 -1.26
N TRP A 45 -0.13 10.18 -1.97
CA TRP A 45 0.57 11.30 -2.57
C TRP A 45 0.52 12.52 -1.66
N GLY A 46 1.70 13.02 -1.26
CA GLY A 46 1.80 14.23 -0.48
C GLY A 46 2.92 15.10 -1.04
N TYR A 47 2.65 16.38 -1.30
CA TYR A 47 3.63 17.31 -1.84
C TYR A 47 4.29 16.79 -3.12
N ASP A 48 3.47 16.20 -4.00
CA ASP A 48 3.90 15.63 -5.29
C ASP A 48 4.87 14.45 -5.14
N GLN A 49 4.91 13.82 -3.97
CA GLN A 49 5.72 12.64 -3.73
C GLN A 49 4.86 11.47 -3.29
N LEU A 50 5.20 10.30 -3.80
CA LEU A 50 4.52 9.07 -3.39
C LEU A 50 5.21 8.51 -2.14
N ARG A 51 4.42 8.26 -1.10
CA ARG A 51 4.89 7.60 0.12
C ARG A 51 4.27 6.22 0.20
N LEU A 52 5.06 5.24 0.60
CA LEU A 52 4.59 3.85 0.75
C LEU A 52 4.66 3.46 2.22
N LYS A 53 3.59 2.83 2.69
CA LYS A 53 3.50 2.37 4.07
C LYS A 53 3.00 0.92 4.07
N GLY A 54 3.72 0.04 4.74
CA GLY A 54 3.34 -1.37 4.83
C GLY A 54 2.39 -1.64 5.99
N PHE A 55 1.46 -2.57 5.78
CA PHE A 55 0.51 -3.03 6.79
C PHE A 55 0.43 -4.54 6.76
N PHE A 56 0.17 -5.15 7.92
CA PHE A 56 -0.04 -6.59 8.04
C PHE A 56 -1.53 -6.90 8.06
N ASP A 57 -1.87 -8.08 7.53
CA ASP A 57 -3.22 -8.62 7.72
C ASP A 57 -3.50 -8.71 9.22
N ASP A 58 -4.76 -8.50 9.61
CA ASP A 58 -5.14 -8.53 11.03
C ASP A 58 -4.83 -9.87 11.70
N GLN A 59 -4.77 -10.94 10.91
CA GLN A 59 -4.47 -12.28 11.41
C GLN A 59 -2.97 -12.58 11.48
N ASN A 60 -2.13 -11.69 10.98
CA ASN A 60 -0.70 -11.91 10.98
C ASN A 60 -0.14 -11.72 12.39
N PRO A 61 0.59 -12.70 12.94
CA PRO A 61 1.13 -12.56 14.30
C PRO A 61 2.12 -11.41 14.46
N LYS A 62 2.66 -10.89 13.36
CA LYS A 62 3.54 -9.71 13.41
C LYS A 62 2.79 -8.40 13.47
N ALA A 63 1.46 -8.42 13.28
CA ALA A 63 0.66 -7.20 13.28
C ALA A 63 0.62 -6.57 14.66
N THR A 64 0.84 -5.26 14.71
CA THR A 64 0.64 -4.47 15.90
C THR A 64 -0.58 -3.60 15.71
N PHE A 65 -0.98 -2.90 16.76
CA PHE A 65 -2.15 -2.03 16.68
C PHE A 65 -2.03 -1.01 15.52
N ASP A 66 -0.82 -0.50 15.30
CA ASP A 66 -0.59 0.53 14.28
C ASP A 66 -0.32 -0.03 12.89
N THR A 67 -0.03 -1.33 12.78
CA THR A 67 0.38 -1.91 11.49
C THR A 67 -0.62 -2.88 10.90
N LYS A 68 -1.76 -3.13 11.55
CA LYS A 68 -2.77 -4.00 10.95
C LYS A 68 -3.63 -3.24 9.95
N VAL A 69 -4.24 -4.00 9.04
CA VAL A 69 -5.10 -3.46 7.98
C VAL A 69 -6.19 -2.56 8.56
N ALA A 70 -6.70 -2.88 9.73
CA ALA A 70 -7.74 -2.08 10.37
C ALA A 70 -7.28 -0.65 10.68
N ALA A 71 -5.96 -0.40 10.72
CA ALA A 71 -5.41 0.93 10.99
C ALA A 71 -5.24 1.78 9.73
N ILE A 72 -5.52 1.24 8.55
CA ILE A 72 -5.33 1.97 7.29
C ILE A 72 -6.21 3.22 7.24
N ASP A 73 -7.47 3.12 7.66
CA ASP A 73 -8.37 4.27 7.63
C ASP A 73 -7.85 5.40 8.52
N ASP A 74 -7.33 5.07 9.71
CA ASP A 74 -6.75 6.08 10.60
C ASP A 74 -5.51 6.70 9.98
N TYR A 75 -4.68 5.88 9.31
CA TYR A 75 -3.50 6.37 8.63
C TYR A 75 -3.89 7.37 7.53
N LEU A 76 -4.88 7.02 6.71
CA LEU A 76 -5.33 7.89 5.62
C LEU A 76 -5.95 9.19 6.16
N LEU A 77 -6.68 9.09 7.27
CA LEU A 77 -7.24 10.28 7.90
C LEU A 77 -6.13 11.22 8.39
N GLU A 78 -5.09 10.66 9.02
CA GLU A 78 -4.04 11.46 9.63
C GLU A 78 -3.08 12.05 8.60
N TYR A 79 -2.68 11.27 7.61
CA TYR A 79 -1.60 11.67 6.68
C TYR A 79 -2.10 12.12 5.32
N CYS A 80 -3.32 11.74 4.95
CA CYS A 80 -3.88 12.05 3.64
C CYS A 80 -5.17 12.87 3.76
N ASN A 81 -5.79 12.84 4.94
CA ASN A 81 -7.05 13.54 5.23
C ASN A 81 -8.13 13.19 4.21
N PHE A 82 -8.04 11.98 3.60
CA PHE A 82 -8.94 11.50 2.56
C PHE A 82 -9.05 12.43 1.35
N GLY A 83 -8.20 13.45 1.26
CA GLY A 83 -8.22 14.39 0.15
C GLY A 83 -7.15 14.18 -0.90
N CYS A 84 -6.15 13.36 -0.60
CA CYS A 84 -5.07 13.09 -1.55
C CYS A 84 -5.39 11.85 -2.39
N ALA A 85 -4.66 11.70 -3.50
CA ALA A 85 -4.73 10.46 -4.27
C ALA A 85 -4.01 9.36 -3.50
N TYR A 86 -4.58 8.16 -3.48
CA TYR A 86 -3.94 7.02 -2.80
C TYR A 86 -4.34 5.71 -3.46
N PHE A 87 -3.62 4.66 -3.12
CA PHE A 87 -3.95 3.31 -3.57
C PHE A 87 -3.57 2.31 -2.49
N ILE A 88 -4.19 1.13 -2.57
CA ILE A 88 -3.88 0.02 -1.68
C ILE A 88 -3.62 -1.21 -2.53
N VAL A 89 -2.47 -1.86 -2.31
CA VAL A 89 -2.16 -3.13 -2.97
C VAL A 89 -1.98 -4.21 -1.93
N LYS A 90 -2.40 -5.42 -2.29
CA LYS A 90 -2.29 -6.61 -1.44
C LYS A 90 -1.26 -7.56 -2.04
N ARG A 91 -0.32 -8.03 -1.23
CA ARG A 91 0.65 -9.02 -1.70
C ARG A 91 -0.04 -10.36 -1.92
N ILE A 92 0.20 -10.94 -3.08
CA ILE A 92 -0.32 -12.24 -3.44
C ILE A 92 0.77 -13.28 -3.20
N VAL A 93 0.50 -14.24 -2.34
CA VAL A 93 1.43 -15.34 -2.05
C VAL A 93 1.10 -16.47 -2.98
N LYS A 94 2.07 -16.92 -3.76
CA LYS A 94 1.88 -18.04 -4.69
C LYS A 94 2.68 -19.23 -4.26
#